data_1c03b00db3d0f74020decbb129cf989e
#
_entry.id   1c03b00db3d0f74020decbb129cf989e
#
_cell.length_a   1.000
_cell.length_b   1.000
_cell.length_c   1.000
_cell.angle_alpha   90.00
_cell.angle_beta   90.00
_cell.angle_gamma   90.00
#
_symmetry.space_group_name_H-M   'P 1'
#
loop_
_entity.id
_entity.type
_entity.pdbx_description
1 polymer ?
#
loop_
_entity_poly.entity_id
_entity_poly.type
_entity_poly.pdbx_seq_one_letter_code
_entity_poly.pdbx_strand_id
1 'polypeptide(L)'
;KESVIGLYDKIAEEVNGSFKAFMTKAFHCPATRGEVIKAGRELVASKGLFITKKRYAVLYYDKEGKRTDVEGKDGQMKAMGLDLKRSDTPVFVQDFLSEILYMVLQGMDEKAVLARISEFRSEFKSRPGWEKGSPKRANNMTKYTAAEEKQGKANMPGHVRASMNWNRCRDMYGDKYSMPITDGAKVIVCKLKSNPLGYTSIAYPVDELRIPEWFKDLPFDGDAMESTVLDQKIDNLIGVLGWDVQSTETTNTFNKLFEF
;
A
#
# COMPACT_ATOMS: atom_id res chain seq x y z
N LYS A 1 -2.07 -23.25 22.46
CA LYS A 1 -1.83 -21.79 22.51
C LYS A 1 -1.41 -21.36 23.91
N GLU A 2 -2.13 -21.75 24.99
CA GLU A 2 -1.81 -21.39 26.37
C GLU A 2 -0.41 -21.85 26.82
N SER A 3 -0.02 -23.09 26.49
CA SER A 3 1.32 -23.60 26.80
C SER A 3 2.46 -22.79 26.18
N VAL A 4 2.24 -22.25 24.98
CA VAL A 4 3.22 -21.39 24.29
C VAL A 4 3.31 -20.04 24.97
N ILE A 5 2.18 -19.44 25.35
CA ILE A 5 2.13 -18.19 26.11
C ILE A 5 2.89 -18.36 27.43
N GLY A 6 2.56 -19.40 28.21
CA GLY A 6 3.21 -19.65 29.50
C GLY A 6 4.70 -19.94 29.39
N LEU A 7 5.17 -20.56 28.29
CA LEU A 7 6.60 -20.78 28.06
C LEU A 7 7.33 -19.46 27.86
N TYR A 8 6.80 -18.57 26.99
CA TYR A 8 7.43 -17.29 26.72
C TYR A 8 7.37 -16.33 27.91
N ASP A 9 6.32 -16.40 28.75
CA ASP A 9 6.24 -15.61 29.97
C ASP A 9 7.30 -16.04 30.97
N LYS A 10 7.57 -17.36 31.13
CA LYS A 10 8.68 -17.88 31.94
C LYS A 10 10.06 -17.42 31.42
N ILE A 11 10.26 -17.47 30.09
CA ILE A 11 11.51 -16.96 29.48
C ILE A 11 11.68 -15.47 29.79
N ALA A 12 10.62 -14.69 29.70
CA ALA A 12 10.67 -13.26 30.05
C ALA A 12 11.02 -13.01 31.52
N GLU A 13 10.50 -13.83 32.45
CA GLU A 13 10.85 -13.76 33.87
C GLU A 13 12.33 -14.07 34.11
N GLU A 14 12.87 -15.14 33.51
CA GLU A 14 14.29 -15.51 33.63
C GLU A 14 15.21 -14.40 33.08
N VAL A 15 14.86 -13.86 31.87
CA VAL A 15 15.61 -12.75 31.27
C VAL A 15 15.58 -11.52 32.16
N ASN A 16 14.45 -11.14 32.70
CA ASN A 16 14.30 -9.99 33.58
C ASN A 16 15.07 -10.19 34.89
N GLY A 17 15.07 -11.40 35.45
CA GLY A 17 15.86 -11.74 36.63
C GLY A 17 17.38 -11.59 36.42
N SER A 18 17.87 -11.78 35.20
CA SER A 18 19.27 -11.67 34.85
C SER A 18 19.76 -10.22 34.68
N PHE A 19 18.88 -9.28 34.34
CA PHE A 19 19.27 -7.90 33.96
C PHE A 19 19.99 -7.15 35.07
N LYS A 20 19.57 -7.29 36.32
CA LYS A 20 20.22 -6.60 37.47
C LYS A 20 21.72 -6.94 37.55
N ALA A 21 22.05 -8.21 37.57
CA ALA A 21 23.44 -8.68 37.66
C ALA A 21 24.24 -8.34 36.38
N PHE A 22 23.62 -8.53 35.21
CA PHE A 22 24.22 -8.19 33.92
C PHE A 22 24.57 -6.70 33.80
N MET A 23 23.61 -5.82 34.09
CA MET A 23 23.81 -4.37 34.01
C MET A 23 24.88 -3.87 35.01
N THR A 24 24.93 -4.44 36.23
CA THR A 24 25.96 -4.10 37.19
C THR A 24 27.34 -4.54 36.71
N LYS A 25 27.46 -5.76 36.17
CA LYS A 25 28.74 -6.34 35.71
C LYS A 25 29.25 -5.72 34.43
N ALA A 26 28.39 -5.55 33.44
CA ALA A 26 28.77 -5.11 32.09
C ALA A 26 28.87 -3.58 31.94
N PHE A 27 28.04 -2.83 32.67
CA PHE A 27 27.93 -1.38 32.53
C PHE A 27 28.17 -0.59 33.82
N HIS A 28 28.61 -1.26 34.89
CA HIS A 28 28.85 -0.65 36.22
C HIS A 28 27.62 0.14 36.73
N CYS A 29 26.43 -0.29 36.31
CA CYS A 29 25.18 0.36 36.67
C CYS A 29 24.82 0.02 38.14
N PRO A 30 24.36 0.99 38.95
CA PRO A 30 23.82 0.68 40.30
C PRO A 30 22.70 -0.36 40.21
N ALA A 31 22.68 -1.30 41.14
CA ALA A 31 21.74 -2.41 41.15
C ALA A 31 20.26 -1.95 41.04
N THR A 32 19.94 -0.83 41.71
CA THR A 32 18.59 -0.20 41.66
C THR A 32 18.17 0.30 40.29
N ARG A 33 19.11 0.56 39.37
CA ARG A 33 18.83 0.99 38.00
C ARG A 33 18.77 -0.17 37.01
N GLY A 34 19.40 -1.30 37.32
CA GLY A 34 19.33 -2.51 36.51
C GLY A 34 17.92 -3.12 36.47
N GLU A 35 17.09 -2.81 37.45
CA GLU A 35 15.69 -3.29 37.52
C GLU A 35 14.72 -2.50 36.65
N VAL A 36 15.13 -1.37 36.06
CA VAL A 36 14.29 -0.54 35.18
C VAL A 36 14.11 -1.18 33.79
N ILE A 37 15.12 -1.97 33.35
CA ILE A 37 15.06 -2.66 32.07
C ILE A 37 14.18 -3.90 32.20
N LYS A 38 13.16 -3.98 31.39
CA LYS A 38 12.25 -5.14 31.35
C LYS A 38 12.05 -5.63 29.91
N ALA A 39 12.21 -6.91 29.71
CA ALA A 39 11.76 -7.61 28.52
C ALA A 39 10.31 -8.05 28.72
N GLY A 40 9.47 -7.85 27.75
CA GLY A 40 8.09 -8.30 27.74
C GLY A 40 7.76 -9.02 26.44
N ARG A 41 6.82 -9.94 26.51
CA ARG A 41 6.26 -10.58 25.35
C ARG A 41 5.31 -9.60 24.63
N GLU A 42 5.68 -9.17 23.41
CA GLU A 42 4.84 -8.26 22.65
C GLU A 42 3.62 -8.97 22.08
N LEU A 43 3.84 -10.09 21.36
CA LEU A 43 2.76 -10.86 20.77
C LEU A 43 3.12 -12.33 20.56
N VAL A 44 2.11 -13.18 20.46
CA VAL A 44 2.25 -14.58 20.03
C VAL A 44 1.34 -14.80 18.83
N ALA A 45 1.93 -15.28 17.74
CA ALA A 45 1.23 -15.53 16.49
C ALA A 45 1.11 -17.03 16.20
N SER A 46 0.03 -17.41 15.54
CA SER A 46 -0.18 -18.79 15.06
C SER A 46 0.46 -19.01 13.69
N LYS A 47 0.51 -17.98 12.87
CA LYS A 47 1.04 -18.00 11.51
C LYS A 47 1.77 -16.71 11.18
N GLY A 48 2.75 -16.79 10.27
CA GLY A 48 3.50 -15.64 9.84
C GLY A 48 4.06 -15.80 8.44
N LEU A 49 4.06 -14.71 7.68
CA LEU A 49 4.69 -14.56 6.37
C LEU A 49 5.81 -13.54 6.51
N PHE A 50 7.05 -13.97 6.31
CA PHE A 50 8.25 -13.13 6.39
C PHE A 50 8.82 -12.96 4.99
N ILE A 51 8.70 -11.77 4.42
CA ILE A 51 9.13 -11.48 3.05
C ILE A 51 10.60 -11.06 3.03
N THR A 52 10.93 -10.03 3.81
CA THR A 52 12.32 -9.55 3.99
C THR A 52 12.45 -8.88 5.35
N LYS A 53 13.66 -8.40 5.68
CA LYS A 53 13.89 -7.60 6.89
C LYS A 53 12.91 -6.43 6.97
N LYS A 54 12.20 -6.30 8.08
CA LYS A 54 11.16 -5.28 8.36
C LYS A 54 9.90 -5.39 7.47
N ARG A 55 9.75 -6.45 6.66
CA ARG A 55 8.55 -6.70 5.85
C ARG A 55 7.99 -8.07 6.17
N TYR A 56 6.95 -8.10 6.98
CA TYR A 56 6.30 -9.33 7.44
C TYR A 56 4.83 -9.09 7.79
N ALA A 57 4.08 -10.17 7.86
CA ALA A 57 2.75 -10.20 8.42
C ALA A 57 2.59 -11.41 9.33
N VAL A 58 1.84 -11.26 10.41
CA VAL A 58 1.53 -12.34 11.35
C VAL A 58 0.06 -12.32 11.74
N LEU A 59 -0.49 -13.51 11.95
CA LEU A 59 -1.80 -13.70 12.56
C LEU A 59 -1.58 -14.01 14.04
N TYR A 60 -1.77 -13.01 14.90
CA TYR A 60 -1.50 -13.14 16.33
C TYR A 60 -2.78 -13.40 17.11
N TYR A 61 -2.67 -14.24 18.12
CA TYR A 61 -3.78 -14.60 19.02
C TYR A 61 -3.61 -14.06 20.44
N ASP A 62 -2.44 -13.53 20.77
CA ASP A 62 -2.19 -12.81 22.02
C ASP A 62 -1.29 -11.59 21.76
N LYS A 63 -1.63 -10.48 22.38
CA LYS A 63 -0.81 -9.26 22.38
C LYS A 63 -0.76 -8.68 23.78
N GLU A 64 0.44 -8.64 24.36
CA GLU A 64 0.68 -8.10 25.72
C GLU A 64 -0.26 -8.69 26.77
N GLY A 65 -0.55 -10.00 26.67
CA GLY A 65 -1.44 -10.71 27.59
C GLY A 65 -2.93 -10.58 27.28
N LYS A 66 -3.30 -9.88 26.18
CA LYS A 66 -4.70 -9.79 25.72
C LYS A 66 -4.95 -10.74 24.59
N ARG A 67 -5.93 -11.63 24.75
CA ARG A 67 -6.36 -12.58 23.71
C ARG A 67 -7.13 -11.86 22.60
N THR A 68 -6.82 -12.22 21.36
CA THR A 68 -7.48 -11.71 20.16
C THR A 68 -8.21 -12.77 19.36
N ASP A 69 -8.05 -14.03 19.74
CA ASP A 69 -8.73 -15.20 19.16
C ASP A 69 -9.99 -15.56 19.97
N VAL A 70 -10.80 -14.58 20.25
CA VAL A 70 -12.06 -14.71 20.98
C VAL A 70 -13.24 -14.68 20.01
N GLU A 71 -14.41 -15.21 20.46
CA GLU A 71 -15.64 -15.15 19.68
C GLU A 71 -15.57 -15.81 18.28
N GLY A 72 -14.84 -16.93 18.16
CA GLY A 72 -14.70 -17.63 16.87
C GLY A 72 -13.73 -17.01 15.87
N LYS A 73 -12.95 -16.02 16.28
CA LYS A 73 -11.87 -15.43 15.47
C LYS A 73 -10.57 -16.22 15.62
N ASP A 74 -9.79 -16.33 14.55
CA ASP A 74 -8.47 -16.98 14.57
C ASP A 74 -7.37 -16.11 15.15
N GLY A 75 -7.67 -14.84 15.43
CA GLY A 75 -6.75 -13.82 15.88
C GLY A 75 -6.87 -12.54 15.06
N GLN A 76 -5.88 -11.67 15.20
CA GLN A 76 -5.79 -10.43 14.43
C GLN A 76 -4.53 -10.40 13.57
N MET A 77 -4.60 -9.72 12.42
CA MET A 77 -3.46 -9.55 11.55
C MET A 77 -2.65 -8.31 11.92
N LYS A 78 -1.33 -8.48 12.07
CA LYS A 78 -0.36 -7.38 12.13
C LYS A 78 0.54 -7.47 10.92
N ALA A 79 0.61 -6.41 10.14
CA ALA A 79 1.49 -6.29 8.98
C ALA A 79 2.45 -5.11 9.15
N MET A 80 3.72 -5.32 8.82
CA MET A 80 4.78 -4.32 8.93
C MET A 80 5.52 -4.20 7.59
N GLY A 81 5.78 -2.95 7.17
CA GLY A 81 6.57 -2.64 5.98
C GLY A 81 5.94 -3.06 4.65
N LEU A 82 4.66 -3.46 4.64
CA LEU A 82 3.91 -3.86 3.46
C LEU A 82 3.06 -2.69 2.91
N ASP A 83 2.68 -2.78 1.65
CA ASP A 83 1.95 -1.71 0.95
C ASP A 83 0.47 -1.53 1.39
N LEU A 84 0.04 -2.26 2.42
CA LEU A 84 -1.33 -2.28 2.94
C LEU A 84 -1.81 -0.96 3.55
N LYS A 85 -0.90 -0.10 3.98
CA LYS A 85 -1.21 1.18 4.65
C LYS A 85 -0.44 2.36 4.09
N ARG A 86 0.10 2.22 2.90
CA ARG A 86 0.86 3.30 2.26
C ARG A 86 -0.08 4.36 1.70
N SER A 87 0.22 5.61 1.97
CA SER A 87 -0.57 6.76 1.50
C SER A 87 -0.60 6.93 -0.03
N ASP A 88 0.27 6.24 -0.76
CA ASP A 88 0.34 6.26 -2.23
C ASP A 88 -0.36 5.05 -2.89
N THR A 89 -1.08 4.25 -2.10
CA THR A 89 -1.91 3.14 -2.57
C THR A 89 -3.39 3.51 -2.39
N PRO A 90 -4.24 3.36 -3.41
CA PRO A 90 -5.68 3.58 -3.27
C PRO A 90 -6.28 2.69 -2.17
N VAL A 91 -7.26 3.21 -1.42
CA VAL A 91 -7.85 2.49 -0.27
C VAL A 91 -8.42 1.13 -0.69
N PHE A 92 -9.16 1.06 -1.79
CA PHE A 92 -9.74 -0.20 -2.26
C PHE A 92 -8.68 -1.26 -2.64
N VAL A 93 -7.47 -0.83 -3.07
CA VAL A 93 -6.34 -1.73 -3.28
C VAL A 93 -5.71 -2.15 -1.95
N GLN A 94 -5.63 -1.24 -0.96
CA GLN A 94 -5.16 -1.60 0.38
C GLN A 94 -6.05 -2.65 1.04
N ASP A 95 -7.37 -2.50 0.91
CA ASP A 95 -8.36 -3.43 1.44
C ASP A 95 -8.21 -4.81 0.77
N PHE A 96 -8.12 -4.84 -0.55
CA PHE A 96 -7.86 -6.07 -1.31
C PHE A 96 -6.54 -6.75 -0.91
N LEU A 97 -5.43 -6.01 -0.84
CA LEU A 97 -4.14 -6.58 -0.42
C LEU A 97 -4.20 -7.14 1.01
N SER A 98 -4.98 -6.49 1.89
CA SER A 98 -5.20 -6.97 3.26
C SER A 98 -6.03 -8.26 3.27
N GLU A 99 -7.04 -8.37 2.42
CA GLU A 99 -7.85 -9.57 2.21
C GLU A 99 -6.97 -10.74 1.73
N ILE A 100 -6.18 -10.55 0.66
CA ILE A 100 -5.27 -11.57 0.13
C ILE A 100 -4.28 -12.04 1.17
N LEU A 101 -3.67 -11.12 1.90
CA LEU A 101 -2.71 -11.45 2.94
C LEU A 101 -3.37 -12.27 4.07
N TYR A 102 -4.59 -11.92 4.44
CA TYR A 102 -5.35 -12.67 5.43
C TYR A 102 -5.69 -14.09 4.95
N MET A 103 -6.10 -14.26 3.69
CA MET A 103 -6.33 -15.57 3.06
C MET A 103 -5.06 -16.45 3.13
N VAL A 104 -3.90 -15.89 2.79
CA VAL A 104 -2.59 -16.58 2.88
C VAL A 104 -2.29 -16.99 4.32
N LEU A 105 -2.46 -16.08 5.28
CA LEU A 105 -2.24 -16.37 6.69
C LEU A 105 -3.23 -17.38 7.26
N GLN A 106 -4.44 -17.47 6.74
CA GLN A 106 -5.38 -18.55 7.09
C GLN A 106 -4.99 -19.90 6.48
N GLY A 107 -4.06 -19.91 5.50
CA GLY A 107 -3.56 -21.13 4.85
C GLY A 107 -4.47 -21.60 3.74
N MET A 108 -5.17 -20.67 3.08
CA MET A 108 -5.90 -20.96 1.85
C MET A 108 -4.89 -21.36 0.75
N ASP A 109 -5.31 -22.25 -0.12
CA ASP A 109 -4.48 -22.75 -1.20
C ASP A 109 -4.24 -21.70 -2.28
N GLU A 110 -3.21 -21.94 -3.10
CA GLU A 110 -2.83 -21.07 -4.22
C GLU A 110 -4.01 -20.79 -5.14
N LYS A 111 -4.77 -21.84 -5.50
CA LYS A 111 -5.90 -21.73 -6.44
C LYS A 111 -6.97 -20.74 -5.95
N ALA A 112 -7.33 -20.82 -4.67
CA ALA A 112 -8.31 -19.91 -4.08
C ALA A 112 -7.83 -18.47 -4.07
N VAL A 113 -6.57 -18.23 -3.72
CA VAL A 113 -5.98 -16.89 -3.68
C VAL A 113 -5.84 -16.32 -5.09
N LEU A 114 -5.35 -17.09 -6.06
CA LEU A 114 -5.24 -16.65 -7.46
C LEU A 114 -6.61 -16.38 -8.08
N ALA A 115 -7.64 -17.17 -7.76
CA ALA A 115 -9.01 -16.90 -8.21
C ALA A 115 -9.51 -15.54 -7.70
N ARG A 116 -9.28 -15.22 -6.43
CA ARG A 116 -9.64 -13.91 -5.85
C ARG A 116 -8.88 -12.75 -6.49
N ILE A 117 -7.60 -12.95 -6.82
CA ILE A 117 -6.80 -11.95 -7.54
C ILE A 117 -7.39 -11.70 -8.94
N SER A 118 -7.74 -12.76 -9.67
CA SER A 118 -8.35 -12.65 -11.01
C SER A 118 -9.69 -11.91 -10.97
N GLU A 119 -10.52 -12.19 -9.97
CA GLU A 119 -11.78 -11.48 -9.74
C GLU A 119 -11.54 -9.99 -9.49
N PHE A 120 -10.61 -9.64 -8.61
CA PHE A 120 -10.30 -8.25 -8.32
C PHE A 120 -9.70 -7.50 -9.54
N ARG A 121 -8.91 -8.17 -10.38
CA ARG A 121 -8.45 -7.59 -11.65
C ARG A 121 -9.62 -7.21 -12.55
N SER A 122 -10.64 -8.05 -12.61
CA SER A 122 -11.88 -7.75 -13.36
C SER A 122 -12.64 -6.58 -12.76
N GLU A 123 -12.75 -6.52 -11.42
CA GLU A 123 -13.31 -5.38 -10.70
C GLU A 123 -12.51 -4.09 -10.97
N PHE A 124 -11.17 -4.16 -10.93
CA PHE A 124 -10.30 -3.03 -11.23
C PHE A 124 -10.48 -2.54 -12.67
N LYS A 125 -10.58 -3.44 -13.63
CA LYS A 125 -10.78 -3.10 -15.05
C LYS A 125 -12.13 -2.44 -15.31
N SER A 126 -13.17 -2.84 -14.60
CA SER A 126 -14.53 -2.26 -14.74
C SER A 126 -14.66 -0.85 -14.16
N ARG A 127 -13.74 -0.42 -13.30
CA ARG A 127 -13.78 0.93 -12.71
C ARG A 127 -13.53 2.02 -13.75
N PRO A 128 -14.13 3.21 -13.58
CA PRO A 128 -13.79 4.39 -14.37
C PRO A 128 -12.27 4.67 -14.36
N GLY A 129 -11.74 5.15 -15.48
CA GLY A 129 -10.30 5.38 -15.60
C GLY A 129 -9.70 6.31 -14.54
N TRP A 130 -10.44 7.33 -14.13
CA TRP A 130 -9.99 8.27 -13.09
C TRP A 130 -9.95 7.67 -11.68
N GLU A 131 -10.69 6.62 -11.40
CA GLU A 131 -10.66 5.94 -10.10
C GLU A 131 -9.46 5.00 -9.93
N LYS A 132 -8.77 4.66 -11.02
CA LYS A 132 -7.62 3.74 -11.05
C LYS A 132 -6.30 4.41 -10.68
N GLY A 133 -6.29 5.73 -10.47
CA GLY A 133 -5.09 6.51 -10.22
C GLY A 133 -4.47 6.28 -8.85
N SER A 134 -3.22 6.71 -8.70
CA SER A 134 -2.47 6.62 -7.44
C SER A 134 -2.58 7.90 -6.63
N PRO A 135 -2.88 7.83 -5.32
CA PRO A 135 -2.79 8.97 -4.43
C PRO A 135 -1.35 9.49 -4.34
N LYS A 136 -1.17 10.79 -4.44
CA LYS A 136 0.12 11.47 -4.28
C LYS A 136 -0.09 12.83 -3.60
N ARG A 137 1.02 13.53 -3.34
CA ARG A 137 0.99 14.90 -2.83
C ARG A 137 1.75 15.81 -3.79
N ALA A 138 1.12 16.89 -4.23
CA ALA A 138 1.68 17.86 -5.18
C ALA A 138 2.61 18.85 -4.46
N ASN A 139 3.83 18.42 -4.10
CA ASN A 139 4.80 19.26 -3.39
C ASN A 139 5.72 20.03 -4.33
N ASN A 140 6.12 21.23 -3.95
CA ASN A 140 7.06 22.09 -4.66
C ASN A 140 6.56 22.54 -6.06
N MET A 141 5.27 22.67 -6.28
CA MET A 141 4.72 23.11 -7.56
C MET A 141 5.25 24.48 -7.98
N THR A 142 5.26 25.45 -7.07
CA THR A 142 5.77 26.81 -7.32
C THR A 142 7.22 26.80 -7.80
N LYS A 143 8.07 25.96 -7.20
CA LYS A 143 9.49 25.83 -7.60
C LYS A 143 9.62 25.35 -9.05
N TYR A 144 8.82 24.35 -9.43
CA TYR A 144 8.89 23.76 -10.77
C TYR A 144 8.24 24.66 -11.82
N THR A 145 7.16 25.37 -11.50
CA THR A 145 6.57 26.37 -12.39
C THR A 145 7.58 27.46 -12.72
N ALA A 146 8.23 28.05 -11.72
CA ALA A 146 9.24 29.05 -11.93
C ALA A 146 10.46 28.54 -12.72
N ALA A 147 10.82 27.24 -12.59
CA ALA A 147 11.93 26.65 -13.35
C ALA A 147 11.54 26.38 -14.81
N GLU A 148 10.29 25.97 -15.10
CA GLU A 148 9.80 25.84 -16.48
C GLU A 148 9.78 27.17 -17.23
N GLU A 149 9.33 28.23 -16.58
CA GLU A 149 9.33 29.58 -17.14
C GLU A 149 10.73 30.08 -17.52
N LYS A 150 11.76 29.68 -16.74
CA LYS A 150 13.14 30.13 -16.94
C LYS A 150 13.95 29.25 -17.91
N GLN A 151 13.72 27.94 -17.94
CA GLN A 151 14.62 26.97 -18.59
C GLN A 151 13.95 26.02 -19.57
N GLY A 152 12.66 26.13 -19.81
CA GLY A 152 11.93 25.34 -20.81
C GLY A 152 11.71 23.84 -20.51
N LYS A 153 12.51 23.19 -19.68
CA LYS A 153 12.29 21.78 -19.21
C LYS A 153 13.00 21.54 -17.87
N ALA A 154 12.27 21.68 -16.78
CA ALA A 154 12.77 21.24 -15.48
C ALA A 154 12.66 19.70 -15.37
N ASN A 155 13.62 19.07 -14.68
CA ASN A 155 13.50 17.66 -14.28
C ASN A 155 12.44 17.55 -13.16
N MET A 156 11.17 17.52 -13.57
CA MET A 156 10.01 17.61 -12.71
C MET A 156 9.46 16.21 -12.39
N PRO A 157 9.15 15.91 -11.11
CA PRO A 157 8.47 14.68 -10.75
C PRO A 157 7.14 14.52 -11.48
N GLY A 158 6.84 13.28 -11.93
CA GLY A 158 5.66 13.01 -12.76
C GLY A 158 4.32 13.42 -12.10
N HIS A 159 4.20 13.28 -10.78
CA HIS A 159 2.99 13.67 -10.07
C HIS A 159 2.80 15.21 -9.98
N VAL A 160 3.89 15.97 -9.93
CA VAL A 160 3.83 17.44 -9.99
C VAL A 160 3.41 17.87 -11.39
N ARG A 161 3.99 17.28 -12.44
CA ARG A 161 3.60 17.53 -13.82
C ARG A 161 2.13 17.21 -14.06
N ALA A 162 1.65 16.07 -13.56
CA ALA A 162 0.25 15.68 -13.65
C ALA A 162 -0.68 16.70 -12.98
N SER A 163 -0.27 17.27 -11.84
CA SER A 163 -1.01 18.32 -11.13
C SER A 163 -1.06 19.62 -11.92
N MET A 164 0.05 20.02 -12.55
CA MET A 164 0.07 21.19 -13.43
C MET A 164 -0.78 20.99 -14.68
N ASN A 165 -0.83 19.78 -15.23
CA ASN A 165 -1.68 19.47 -16.37
C ASN A 165 -3.17 19.64 -16.05
N TRP A 166 -3.61 19.29 -14.82
CA TRP A 166 -4.96 19.58 -14.37
C TRP A 166 -5.27 21.08 -14.40
N ASN A 167 -4.42 21.90 -13.81
CA ASN A 167 -4.61 23.36 -13.80
C ASN A 167 -4.66 23.96 -15.22
N ARG A 168 -3.76 23.49 -16.11
CA ARG A 168 -3.75 23.90 -17.51
C ARG A 168 -5.04 23.49 -18.26
N CYS A 169 -5.53 22.28 -18.03
CA CYS A 169 -6.80 21.82 -18.62
C CYS A 169 -7.96 22.63 -18.09
N ARG A 170 -8.03 22.88 -16.76
CA ARG A 170 -9.05 23.76 -16.19
C ARG A 170 -9.13 25.10 -16.93
N ASP A 171 -7.99 25.76 -17.11
CA ASP A 171 -7.93 27.05 -17.77
C ASP A 171 -8.30 26.93 -19.26
N MET A 172 -7.82 25.89 -19.95
CA MET A 172 -8.10 25.63 -21.37
C MET A 172 -9.60 25.37 -21.62
N TYR A 173 -10.26 24.61 -20.74
CA TYR A 173 -11.70 24.32 -20.83
C TYR A 173 -12.59 25.39 -20.19
N GLY A 174 -12.01 26.46 -19.62
CA GLY A 174 -12.74 27.54 -18.96
C GLY A 174 -13.49 27.09 -17.69
N ASP A 175 -13.02 26.02 -17.07
CA ASP A 175 -13.63 25.44 -15.86
C ASP A 175 -13.29 26.26 -14.62
N LYS A 176 -14.24 27.07 -14.18
CA LYS A 176 -14.12 27.94 -12.99
C LYS A 176 -14.61 27.27 -11.71
N TYR A 177 -15.22 26.10 -11.82
CA TYR A 177 -15.89 25.43 -10.69
C TYR A 177 -14.99 24.39 -10.02
N SER A 178 -14.17 23.68 -10.78
CA SER A 178 -13.25 22.70 -10.22
C SER A 178 -12.12 23.35 -9.44
N MET A 179 -11.68 22.67 -8.38
CA MET A 179 -10.61 23.16 -7.50
C MET A 179 -9.25 23.20 -8.21
N PRO A 180 -8.49 24.31 -8.12
CA PRO A 180 -7.10 24.31 -8.58
C PRO A 180 -6.24 23.45 -7.65
N ILE A 181 -5.27 22.73 -8.22
CA ILE A 181 -4.26 22.06 -7.42
C ILE A 181 -3.20 23.09 -7.02
N THR A 182 -3.00 23.23 -5.73
CA THR A 182 -1.99 24.09 -5.11
C THR A 182 -0.87 23.26 -4.48
N ASP A 183 0.21 23.92 -4.06
CA ASP A 183 1.34 23.25 -3.43
C ASP A 183 0.90 22.52 -2.15
N GLY A 184 1.35 21.28 -1.99
CA GLY A 184 1.01 20.42 -0.86
C GLY A 184 -0.35 19.72 -0.95
N ALA A 185 -1.17 19.97 -1.97
CA ALA A 185 -2.46 19.33 -2.14
C ALA A 185 -2.35 17.80 -2.31
N LYS A 186 -3.30 17.06 -1.75
CA LYS A 186 -3.46 15.64 -2.03
C LYS A 186 -4.17 15.47 -3.37
N VAL A 187 -3.63 14.62 -4.22
CA VAL A 187 -4.12 14.39 -5.58
C VAL A 187 -4.16 12.91 -5.93
N ILE A 188 -5.03 12.56 -6.87
CA ILE A 188 -5.02 11.25 -7.53
C ILE A 188 -4.37 11.44 -8.90
N VAL A 189 -3.31 10.71 -9.16
CA VAL A 189 -2.55 10.76 -10.43
C VAL A 189 -2.98 9.61 -11.33
N CYS A 190 -3.50 9.95 -12.50
CA CYS A 190 -3.92 9.01 -13.53
C CYS A 190 -2.96 9.04 -14.71
N LYS A 191 -2.70 7.89 -15.32
CA LYS A 191 -1.95 7.80 -16.57
C LYS A 191 -2.88 7.95 -17.77
N LEU A 192 -2.36 8.52 -18.83
CA LEU A 192 -3.07 8.75 -20.09
C LEU A 192 -2.40 8.00 -21.24
N LYS A 193 -3.20 7.46 -22.12
CA LYS A 193 -2.78 7.01 -23.45
C LYS A 193 -2.35 8.21 -24.29
N SER A 194 -1.79 7.95 -25.48
CA SER A 194 -1.49 9.01 -26.45
C SER A 194 -2.73 9.86 -26.71
N ASN A 195 -2.58 11.18 -26.68
CA ASN A 195 -3.67 12.13 -26.81
C ASN A 195 -3.20 13.44 -27.44
N PRO A 196 -4.10 14.26 -28.00
CA PRO A 196 -3.76 15.52 -28.67
C PRO A 196 -3.07 16.55 -27.75
N LEU A 197 -3.27 16.48 -26.43
CA LEU A 197 -2.66 17.37 -25.46
C LEU A 197 -1.17 17.05 -25.21
N GLY A 198 -0.70 15.87 -25.66
CA GLY A 198 0.67 15.41 -25.41
C GLY A 198 0.96 15.07 -23.94
N TYR A 199 -0.06 14.92 -23.09
CA TYR A 199 0.10 14.58 -21.69
C TYR A 199 0.14 13.06 -21.47
N THR A 200 1.13 12.59 -20.71
CA THR A 200 1.23 11.16 -20.31
C THR A 200 0.55 10.86 -18.98
N SER A 201 0.21 11.91 -18.24
CA SER A 201 -0.49 11.81 -16.96
C SER A 201 -1.20 13.10 -16.61
N ILE A 202 -2.26 12.98 -15.83
CA ILE A 202 -3.01 14.10 -15.26
C ILE A 202 -3.38 13.73 -13.82
N ALA A 203 -3.58 14.73 -12.96
CA ALA A 203 -4.06 14.50 -11.61
C ALA A 203 -5.35 15.29 -11.36
N TYR A 204 -6.07 14.94 -10.32
CA TYR A 204 -7.17 15.74 -9.78
C TYR A 204 -7.08 15.80 -8.25
N PRO A 205 -7.62 16.87 -7.61
CA PRO A 205 -7.62 16.98 -6.16
C PRO A 205 -8.44 15.85 -5.52
N VAL A 206 -7.96 15.27 -4.43
CA VAL A 206 -8.73 14.25 -3.66
C VAL A 206 -10.03 14.82 -3.14
N ASP A 207 -10.03 16.12 -2.79
CA ASP A 207 -11.17 16.83 -2.22
C ASP A 207 -12.10 17.41 -3.30
N GLU A 208 -11.89 17.10 -4.60
CA GLU A 208 -12.78 17.51 -5.67
C GLU A 208 -14.13 16.79 -5.54
N LEU A 209 -15.18 17.57 -5.32
CA LEU A 209 -16.53 17.03 -5.07
C LEU A 209 -17.18 16.48 -6.34
N ARG A 210 -16.85 17.03 -7.48
CA ARG A 210 -17.42 16.65 -8.77
C ARG A 210 -16.36 16.62 -9.85
N ILE A 211 -16.04 15.43 -10.31
CA ILE A 211 -15.16 15.25 -11.47
C ILE A 211 -15.81 15.87 -12.71
N PRO A 212 -15.16 16.87 -13.36
CA PRO A 212 -15.74 17.54 -14.53
C PRO A 212 -15.79 16.62 -15.75
N GLU A 213 -16.74 16.85 -16.66
CA GLU A 213 -16.93 15.97 -17.81
C GLU A 213 -15.71 15.97 -18.72
N TRP A 214 -15.07 17.12 -18.96
CA TRP A 214 -13.85 17.20 -19.76
C TRP A 214 -12.72 16.28 -19.25
N PHE A 215 -12.70 16.02 -17.93
CA PHE A 215 -11.72 15.12 -17.33
C PHE A 215 -12.10 13.66 -17.53
N LYS A 216 -13.39 13.33 -17.42
CA LYS A 216 -13.90 11.96 -17.63
C LYS A 216 -13.67 11.47 -19.05
N ASP A 217 -13.69 12.38 -20.04
CA ASP A 217 -13.51 12.08 -21.46
C ASP A 217 -12.04 11.86 -21.85
N LEU A 218 -11.09 12.04 -20.91
CA LEU A 218 -9.68 11.81 -21.20
C LEU A 218 -9.38 10.33 -21.43
N PRO A 219 -8.45 10.00 -22.34
CA PRO A 219 -8.10 8.62 -22.67
C PRO A 219 -7.20 8.01 -21.58
N PHE A 220 -7.78 7.57 -20.49
CA PHE A 220 -7.05 6.92 -19.40
C PHE A 220 -6.38 5.62 -19.82
N ASP A 221 -5.14 5.42 -19.39
CA ASP A 221 -4.38 4.19 -19.60
C ASP A 221 -4.60 3.23 -18.41
N GLY A 222 -5.69 2.46 -18.48
CA GLY A 222 -6.06 1.50 -17.44
C GLY A 222 -5.01 0.42 -17.22
N ASP A 223 -4.38 -0.07 -18.30
CA ASP A 223 -3.38 -1.15 -18.24
C ASP A 223 -2.08 -0.66 -17.54
N ALA A 224 -1.61 0.54 -17.90
CA ALA A 224 -0.45 1.14 -17.25
C ALA A 224 -0.72 1.49 -15.77
N MET A 225 -1.96 1.80 -15.41
CA MET A 225 -2.35 2.01 -14.00
C MET A 225 -2.48 0.68 -13.26
N GLU A 226 -3.06 -0.36 -13.87
CA GLU A 226 -3.12 -1.71 -13.29
C GLU A 226 -1.71 -2.20 -12.94
N SER A 227 -0.77 -2.13 -13.87
CA SER A 227 0.62 -2.54 -13.65
C SER A 227 1.28 -1.82 -12.47
N THR A 228 1.10 -0.50 -12.34
CA THR A 228 1.77 0.28 -11.28
C THR A 228 1.04 0.29 -9.94
N VAL A 229 -0.29 0.21 -9.95
CA VAL A 229 -1.13 0.34 -8.76
C VAL A 229 -1.44 -1.02 -8.14
N LEU A 230 -1.50 -2.07 -8.95
CA LEU A 230 -1.94 -3.40 -8.52
C LEU A 230 -0.81 -4.44 -8.64
N ASP A 231 -0.29 -4.70 -9.85
CA ASP A 231 0.61 -5.84 -10.11
C ASP A 231 1.87 -5.82 -9.27
N GLN A 232 2.59 -4.70 -9.27
CA GLN A 232 3.80 -4.55 -8.46
C GLN A 232 3.54 -4.78 -6.95
N LYS A 233 2.34 -4.47 -6.49
CA LYS A 233 1.98 -4.63 -5.08
C LYS A 233 1.61 -6.07 -4.74
N ILE A 234 0.94 -6.76 -5.65
CA ILE A 234 0.67 -8.19 -5.51
C ILE A 234 2.01 -8.95 -5.49
N ASP A 235 2.90 -8.70 -6.46
CA ASP A 235 4.21 -9.34 -6.51
C ASP A 235 5.04 -9.07 -5.25
N ASN A 236 5.03 -7.86 -4.76
CA ASN A 236 5.70 -7.49 -3.51
C ASN A 236 5.15 -8.20 -2.28
N LEU A 237 3.89 -8.64 -2.32
CA LEU A 237 3.21 -9.25 -1.19
C LEU A 237 3.33 -10.77 -1.20
N ILE A 238 3.03 -11.42 -2.32
CA ILE A 238 2.94 -12.88 -2.43
C ILE A 238 3.97 -13.53 -3.35
N GLY A 239 4.78 -12.75 -4.06
CA GLY A 239 5.85 -13.29 -4.92
C GLY A 239 6.84 -14.19 -4.19
N VAL A 240 7.04 -13.98 -2.87
CA VAL A 240 7.86 -14.86 -2.02
C VAL A 240 7.32 -16.28 -1.91
N LEU A 241 6.04 -16.51 -2.20
CA LEU A 241 5.40 -17.83 -2.14
C LEU A 241 5.71 -18.66 -3.39
N GLY A 242 6.27 -18.04 -4.44
CA GLY A 242 6.56 -18.70 -5.72
C GLY A 242 5.31 -19.08 -6.54
N TRP A 243 4.17 -18.47 -6.21
CA TRP A 243 2.92 -18.69 -6.92
C TRP A 243 2.89 -18.00 -8.27
N ASP A 244 2.24 -18.59 -9.25
CA ASP A 244 2.13 -18.03 -10.60
C ASP A 244 1.05 -16.96 -10.69
N VAL A 245 1.36 -15.77 -10.17
CA VAL A 245 0.47 -14.60 -10.24
C VAL A 245 0.23 -14.15 -11.69
N GLN A 246 1.20 -14.37 -12.59
CA GLN A 246 1.08 -13.97 -13.99
C GLN A 246 0.00 -14.77 -14.73
N SER A 247 -0.31 -15.99 -14.27
CA SER A 247 -1.43 -16.76 -14.83
C SER A 247 -2.78 -16.04 -14.71
N THR A 248 -2.92 -15.17 -13.70
CA THR A 248 -4.12 -14.33 -13.54
C THR A 248 -4.23 -13.21 -14.60
N GLU A 249 -3.13 -12.84 -15.27
CA GLU A 249 -3.08 -11.85 -16.35
C GLU A 249 -3.42 -12.48 -17.71
N THR A 250 -2.99 -13.72 -17.92
CA THR A 250 -3.01 -14.41 -19.22
C THR A 250 -4.41 -14.70 -19.72
N THR A 251 -5.40 -14.84 -18.85
CA THR A 251 -6.80 -15.06 -19.23
C THR A 251 -7.37 -13.94 -20.12
N ASN A 252 -6.83 -12.72 -20.00
CA ASN A 252 -7.26 -11.59 -20.81
C ASN A 252 -6.47 -11.40 -22.11
N THR A 253 -5.23 -11.87 -22.18
CA THR A 253 -4.42 -11.83 -23.41
C THR A 253 -4.92 -12.88 -24.40
N PHE A 254 -5.31 -14.07 -23.91
CA PHE A 254 -5.90 -15.12 -24.74
C PHE A 254 -7.26 -14.70 -25.31
N ASN A 255 -8.12 -14.08 -24.50
CA ASN A 255 -9.42 -13.60 -24.98
C ASN A 255 -9.27 -12.48 -26.03
N LYS A 256 -8.27 -11.59 -25.91
CA LYS A 256 -7.98 -10.57 -26.93
C LYS A 256 -7.43 -11.14 -28.24
N LEU A 257 -6.83 -12.34 -28.23
CA LEU A 257 -6.34 -13.01 -29.44
C LEU A 257 -7.46 -13.71 -30.22
N PHE A 258 -8.64 -13.89 -29.62
CA PHE A 258 -9.79 -14.58 -30.23
C PHE A 258 -11.02 -13.68 -30.44
N GLU A 259 -10.96 -12.40 -30.08
CA GLU A 259 -11.93 -11.40 -30.53
C GLU A 259 -11.57 -10.95 -31.98
N PHE A 260 -12.14 -11.66 -32.95
CA PHE A 260 -12.20 -11.28 -34.36
C PHE A 260 -13.52 -10.60 -34.66
#